data_d00b5f18a19d0d1b39fd0e97ee00d836
#
_entry.id   d00b5f18a19d0d1b39fd0e97ee00d836
#
_cell.length_a   1.000
_cell.length_b   1.000
_cell.length_c   1.000
_cell.angle_alpha   90.00
_cell.angle_beta   90.00
_cell.angle_gamma   90.00
#
_symmetry.space_group_name_H-M   'P 1'
#
loop_
_entity.id
_entity.type
_entity.pdbx_description
1 polymer ?
#
loop_
_entity_poly.entity_id
_entity_poly.type
_entity_poly.pdbx_seq_one_letter_code
_entity_poly.pdbx_strand_id
1 'polypeptide(L)'
;TDMVEYFAQKMTGFAFTQHGWVQSFGSRYVRPPIIYADVSRPQPMTVREFRVAQSYTQKPVKGMLTGPVTILNWSYPRADVPRHIIAYQIALALRDEIADLEAAGARAIQVDEPALREGLPLKPDRWDAYLTWAVDAFRLTVGHAAPQTQIHTHMCYSEFQDILPAIDRLDADVISIENARSGDEMLRALAEYGYPREVGPGVYDIHSPVVPTVAFIAGKLASFVQHLKPEQIWVNPDCGLKTRAWDEVIPALRNMMEAVQ
;
A
#
# COMPACT_ATOMS: atom_id res chain seq x y z
N THR A 1 -2.65 -5.66 -15.94
CA THR A 1 -3.57 -5.56 -14.80
C THR A 1 -2.84 -4.87 -13.67
N ASP A 2 -3.47 -3.89 -13.03
CA ASP A 2 -3.00 -3.32 -11.77
C ASP A 2 -3.63 -4.04 -10.56
N MET A 3 -3.29 -3.59 -9.35
CA MET A 3 -3.78 -4.24 -8.13
C MET A 3 -5.29 -4.04 -7.93
N VAL A 4 -5.85 -2.89 -8.31
CA VAL A 4 -7.31 -2.64 -8.17
C VAL A 4 -8.10 -3.55 -9.10
N GLU A 5 -7.70 -3.64 -10.39
CA GLU A 5 -8.32 -4.56 -11.34
C GLU A 5 -8.19 -6.01 -10.87
N TYR A 6 -7.02 -6.41 -10.33
CA TYR A 6 -6.77 -7.76 -9.83
C TYR A 6 -7.70 -8.17 -8.70
N PHE A 7 -7.88 -7.32 -7.68
CA PHE A 7 -8.77 -7.62 -6.56
C PHE A 7 -10.24 -7.55 -6.96
N ALA A 8 -10.63 -6.53 -7.72
CA ALA A 8 -12.00 -6.37 -8.17
C ALA A 8 -12.49 -7.54 -9.03
N GLN A 9 -11.61 -8.18 -9.83
CA GLN A 9 -11.94 -9.39 -10.59
C GLN A 9 -12.25 -10.61 -9.70
N LYS A 10 -11.82 -10.59 -8.45
CA LYS A 10 -11.98 -11.70 -7.49
C LYS A 10 -13.11 -11.47 -6.48
N MET A 11 -13.76 -10.32 -6.55
CA MET A 11 -14.91 -9.97 -5.73
C MET A 11 -16.19 -9.92 -6.59
N THR A 12 -17.33 -10.14 -5.98
CA THR A 12 -18.64 -9.92 -6.61
C THR A 12 -19.01 -8.45 -6.54
N GLY A 13 -19.99 -8.03 -7.36
CA GLY A 13 -20.45 -6.64 -7.41
C GLY A 13 -19.64 -5.75 -8.34
N PHE A 14 -18.59 -6.29 -8.98
CA PHE A 14 -17.76 -5.59 -9.96
C PHE A 14 -18.00 -6.06 -11.39
N ALA A 15 -17.97 -5.15 -12.33
CA ALA A 15 -17.96 -5.41 -13.76
C ALA A 15 -16.79 -4.70 -14.44
N PHE A 16 -16.42 -5.17 -15.62
CA PHE A 16 -15.34 -4.61 -16.43
C PHE A 16 -15.80 -4.41 -17.86
N THR A 17 -15.38 -3.29 -18.45
CA THR A 17 -15.58 -3.09 -19.87
C THR A 17 -14.60 -3.94 -20.70
N GLN A 18 -14.95 -4.25 -21.92
CA GLN A 18 -14.05 -4.95 -22.83
C GLN A 18 -12.97 -4.00 -23.40
N HIS A 19 -13.32 -2.76 -23.70
CA HIS A 19 -12.48 -1.80 -24.41
C HIS A 19 -12.21 -0.49 -23.64
N GLY A 20 -12.70 -0.35 -22.40
CA GLY A 20 -12.55 0.86 -21.59
C GLY A 20 -11.17 0.94 -20.92
N TRP A 21 -10.10 0.88 -21.72
CA TRP A 21 -8.73 1.02 -21.24
C TRP A 21 -8.44 2.48 -20.90
N VAL A 22 -7.86 2.70 -19.75
CA VAL A 22 -7.40 4.01 -19.27
C VAL A 22 -5.90 3.92 -19.00
N GLN A 23 -5.17 4.95 -19.41
CA GLN A 23 -3.76 5.05 -19.06
C GLN A 23 -3.63 5.27 -17.54
N SER A 24 -2.83 4.43 -16.92
CA SER A 24 -2.44 4.56 -15.53
C SER A 24 -1.10 5.31 -15.43
N PHE A 25 -0.09 4.74 -14.81
CA PHE A 25 1.22 5.36 -14.70
C PHE A 25 2.15 4.91 -15.86
N GLY A 26 2.83 5.87 -16.49
CA GLY A 26 3.76 5.60 -17.59
C GLY A 26 3.07 4.94 -18.79
N SER A 27 3.56 3.81 -19.22
CA SER A 27 3.01 3.03 -20.36
C SER A 27 1.98 1.98 -19.96
N ARG A 28 1.54 1.97 -18.70
CA ARG A 28 0.55 1.01 -18.21
C ARG A 28 -0.86 1.45 -18.51
N TYR A 29 -1.69 0.49 -18.90
CA TYR A 29 -3.12 0.66 -19.09
C TYR A 29 -3.89 -0.31 -18.20
N VAL A 30 -5.01 0.14 -17.66
CA VAL A 30 -5.91 -0.59 -16.77
C VAL A 30 -7.35 -0.44 -17.23
N ARG A 31 -8.19 -1.34 -16.83
CA ARG A 31 -9.65 -1.20 -16.98
C ARG A 31 -10.24 -0.91 -15.61
N PRO A 32 -10.60 0.35 -15.33
CA PRO A 32 -11.20 0.68 -14.05
C PRO A 32 -12.45 -0.17 -13.81
N PRO A 33 -12.57 -0.78 -12.62
CA PRO A 33 -13.76 -1.56 -12.28
C PRO A 33 -15.01 -0.68 -12.21
N ILE A 34 -16.17 -1.26 -12.52
CA ILE A 34 -17.48 -0.66 -12.31
C ILE A 34 -18.16 -1.39 -11.16
N ILE A 35 -18.48 -0.68 -10.09
CA ILE A 35 -19.21 -1.23 -8.95
C ILE A 35 -20.69 -1.06 -9.23
N TYR A 36 -21.39 -2.16 -9.53
CA TYR A 36 -22.80 -2.14 -9.92
C TYR A 36 -23.75 -2.79 -8.91
N ALA A 37 -23.20 -3.55 -7.96
CA ALA A 37 -23.98 -4.25 -6.92
C ALA A 37 -23.20 -4.23 -5.60
N ASP A 38 -23.77 -4.84 -4.55
CA ASP A 38 -23.09 -5.02 -3.28
C ASP A 38 -21.85 -5.91 -3.43
N VAL A 39 -20.77 -5.53 -2.71
CA VAL A 39 -19.47 -6.18 -2.83
C VAL A 39 -19.36 -7.30 -1.80
N SER A 40 -18.92 -8.48 -2.24
CA SER A 40 -18.52 -9.58 -1.38
C SER A 40 -17.36 -10.39 -1.98
N ARG A 41 -16.70 -11.18 -1.15
CA ARG A 41 -15.61 -12.07 -1.54
C ARG A 41 -16.08 -13.52 -1.53
N PRO A 42 -16.20 -14.20 -2.70
CA PRO A 42 -16.69 -15.57 -2.76
C PRO A 42 -15.65 -16.62 -2.35
N GLN A 43 -14.34 -16.28 -2.44
CA GLN A 43 -13.24 -17.21 -2.15
C GLN A 43 -11.95 -16.45 -1.86
N PRO A 44 -10.89 -17.10 -1.29
CA PRO A 44 -9.58 -16.50 -1.10
C PRO A 44 -8.99 -15.96 -2.39
N MET A 45 -8.34 -14.80 -2.32
CA MET A 45 -7.86 -14.06 -3.49
C MET A 45 -6.36 -14.21 -3.73
N THR A 46 -5.53 -14.20 -2.67
CA THR A 46 -4.06 -14.16 -2.73
C THR A 46 -3.37 -15.26 -1.92
N VAL A 47 -4.12 -16.07 -1.19
CA VAL A 47 -3.60 -17.13 -0.31
C VAL A 47 -2.74 -18.15 -1.08
N ARG A 48 -3.12 -18.48 -2.31
CA ARG A 48 -2.33 -19.38 -3.17
C ARG A 48 -0.97 -18.78 -3.49
N GLU A 49 -0.94 -17.53 -3.92
CA GLU A 49 0.27 -16.79 -4.27
C GLU A 49 1.19 -16.65 -3.05
N PHE A 50 0.61 -16.34 -1.89
CA PHE A 50 1.33 -16.30 -0.61
C PHE A 50 1.99 -17.64 -0.28
N ARG A 51 1.25 -18.75 -0.34
CA ARG A 51 1.79 -20.09 -0.06
C ARG A 51 2.91 -20.49 -1.01
N VAL A 52 2.77 -20.17 -2.30
CA VAL A 52 3.81 -20.40 -3.30
C VAL A 52 5.06 -19.61 -2.95
N ALA A 53 4.94 -18.32 -2.69
CA ALA A 53 6.07 -17.47 -2.31
C ALA A 53 6.74 -17.97 -1.01
N GLN A 54 5.96 -18.32 0.01
CA GLN A 54 6.46 -18.80 1.29
C GLN A 54 7.19 -20.16 1.15
N SER A 55 6.84 -20.99 0.16
CA SER A 55 7.52 -22.28 -0.06
C SER A 55 8.97 -22.13 -0.53
N TYR A 56 9.37 -20.98 -1.04
CA TYR A 56 10.74 -20.70 -1.49
C TYR A 56 11.68 -20.16 -0.42
N THR A 57 11.16 -19.86 0.78
CA THR A 57 11.98 -19.25 1.84
C THR A 57 11.48 -19.60 3.24
N GLN A 58 12.42 -19.65 4.20
CA GLN A 58 12.10 -19.74 5.64
C GLN A 58 11.88 -18.36 6.29
N LYS A 59 12.19 -17.27 5.58
CA LYS A 59 11.91 -15.92 6.06
C LYS A 59 10.43 -15.61 5.87
N PRO A 60 9.83 -14.75 6.73
CA PRO A 60 8.44 -14.34 6.56
C PRO A 60 8.21 -13.69 5.19
N VAL A 61 7.18 -14.14 4.50
CA VAL A 61 6.67 -13.49 3.28
C VAL A 61 5.49 -12.60 3.68
N LYS A 62 5.44 -11.41 3.12
CA LYS A 62 4.37 -10.45 3.37
C LYS A 62 3.16 -10.73 2.47
N GLY A 63 1.97 -10.87 3.06
CA GLY A 63 0.71 -10.84 2.33
C GLY A 63 0.46 -9.43 1.77
N MET A 64 -0.06 -9.31 0.54
CA MET A 64 -0.25 -8.01 -0.13
C MET A 64 -1.68 -7.81 -0.57
N LEU A 65 -2.29 -6.72 -0.15
CA LEU A 65 -3.65 -6.31 -0.51
C LEU A 65 -3.65 -4.84 -0.96
N THR A 66 -4.60 -4.50 -1.83
CA THR A 66 -4.97 -3.10 -2.06
C THR A 66 -6.10 -2.74 -1.11
N GLY A 67 -6.02 -1.58 -0.49
CA GLY A 67 -6.96 -1.15 0.52
C GLY A 67 -8.33 -0.72 -0.04
N PRO A 68 -9.35 -0.68 0.82
CA PRO A 68 -10.73 -0.44 0.40
C PRO A 68 -10.95 0.95 -0.20
N VAL A 69 -10.24 1.96 0.30
CA VAL A 69 -10.37 3.33 -0.19
C VAL A 69 -9.80 3.45 -1.59
N THR A 70 -8.65 2.83 -1.85
CA THR A 70 -8.01 2.81 -3.17
C THR A 70 -8.84 2.03 -4.18
N ILE A 71 -9.36 0.84 -3.81
CA ILE A 71 -10.25 0.07 -4.70
C ILE A 71 -11.47 0.90 -5.07
N LEU A 72 -12.09 1.58 -4.11
CA LEU A 72 -13.24 2.45 -4.37
C LEU A 72 -12.87 3.65 -5.27
N ASN A 73 -11.78 4.36 -4.95
CA ASN A 73 -11.42 5.60 -5.64
C ASN A 73 -10.99 5.37 -7.09
N TRP A 74 -10.38 4.22 -7.39
CA TRP A 74 -9.97 3.85 -8.74
C TRP A 74 -11.00 2.98 -9.47
N SER A 75 -12.24 2.95 -8.97
CA SER A 75 -13.41 2.32 -9.58
C SER A 75 -14.47 3.36 -9.92
N TYR A 76 -15.43 2.99 -10.76
CA TYR A 76 -16.65 3.75 -10.99
C TYR A 76 -17.75 3.22 -10.06
N PRO A 77 -18.01 3.90 -8.93
CA PRO A 77 -19.01 3.42 -7.97
C PRO A 77 -20.44 3.69 -8.43
N ARG A 78 -21.37 2.79 -8.05
CA ARG A 78 -22.82 3.02 -8.19
C ARG A 78 -23.25 4.28 -7.43
N ALA A 79 -24.25 4.99 -7.96
CA ALA A 79 -24.67 6.28 -7.41
C ALA A 79 -25.77 6.20 -6.35
N ASP A 80 -26.44 5.05 -6.23
CA ASP A 80 -27.57 4.84 -5.32
C ASP A 80 -27.13 4.43 -3.89
N VAL A 81 -25.85 4.15 -3.67
CA VAL A 81 -25.26 3.82 -2.37
C VAL A 81 -24.16 4.81 -2.03
N PRO A 82 -24.15 5.36 -0.79
CA PRO A 82 -23.07 6.26 -0.35
C PRO A 82 -21.69 5.61 -0.43
N ARG A 83 -20.67 6.38 -0.87
CA ARG A 83 -19.30 5.88 -1.07
C ARG A 83 -18.72 5.16 0.15
N HIS A 84 -18.94 5.67 1.36
CA HIS A 84 -18.45 5.04 2.58
C HIS A 84 -19.05 3.65 2.82
N ILE A 85 -20.29 3.42 2.45
CA ILE A 85 -20.93 2.09 2.57
C ILE A 85 -20.26 1.10 1.61
N ILE A 86 -19.96 1.52 0.38
CA ILE A 86 -19.25 0.69 -0.59
C ILE A 86 -17.83 0.39 -0.08
N ALA A 87 -17.13 1.39 0.48
CA ALA A 87 -15.81 1.19 1.09
C ALA A 87 -15.87 0.15 2.22
N TYR A 88 -16.89 0.18 3.06
CA TYR A 88 -17.05 -0.79 4.15
C TYR A 88 -17.37 -2.21 3.63
N GLN A 89 -18.12 -2.34 2.55
CA GLN A 89 -18.34 -3.65 1.91
C GLN A 89 -17.02 -4.23 1.39
N ILE A 90 -16.20 -3.41 0.72
CA ILE A 90 -14.87 -3.80 0.26
C ILE A 90 -13.97 -4.15 1.45
N ALA A 91 -14.01 -3.34 2.51
CA ALA A 91 -13.25 -3.58 3.74
C ALA A 91 -13.56 -4.93 4.38
N LEU A 92 -14.84 -5.29 4.46
CA LEU A 92 -15.27 -6.60 4.98
C LEU A 92 -14.75 -7.76 4.12
N ALA A 93 -14.80 -7.62 2.79
CA ALA A 93 -14.26 -8.62 1.88
C ALA A 93 -12.73 -8.79 2.05
N LEU A 94 -12.00 -7.69 2.24
CA LEU A 94 -10.55 -7.71 2.49
C LEU A 94 -10.21 -8.24 3.90
N ARG A 95 -11.03 -7.94 4.90
CA ARG A 95 -10.88 -8.50 6.25
C ARG A 95 -10.89 -10.02 6.25
N ASP A 96 -11.82 -10.62 5.49
CA ASP A 96 -11.89 -12.06 5.35
C ASP A 96 -10.66 -12.63 4.63
N GLU A 97 -10.06 -11.87 3.69
CA GLU A 97 -8.79 -12.25 3.06
C GLU A 97 -7.62 -12.21 4.04
N ILE A 98 -7.58 -11.22 4.94
CA ILE A 98 -6.58 -11.15 6.01
C ILE A 98 -6.66 -12.40 6.90
N ALA A 99 -7.85 -12.80 7.32
CA ALA A 99 -8.04 -14.00 8.13
C ALA A 99 -7.54 -15.27 7.41
N ASP A 100 -7.79 -15.41 6.11
CA ASP A 100 -7.31 -16.54 5.32
C ASP A 100 -5.78 -16.52 5.12
N LEU A 101 -5.18 -15.35 4.98
CA LEU A 101 -3.71 -15.18 4.93
C LEU A 101 -3.07 -15.55 6.27
N GLU A 102 -3.64 -15.13 7.40
CA GLU A 102 -3.18 -15.53 8.74
C GLU A 102 -3.29 -17.04 8.93
N ALA A 103 -4.41 -17.63 8.56
CA ALA A 103 -4.62 -19.09 8.58
C ALA A 103 -3.62 -19.84 7.68
N ALA A 104 -3.13 -19.19 6.61
CA ALA A 104 -2.07 -19.72 5.76
C ALA A 104 -0.65 -19.51 6.32
N GLY A 105 -0.50 -18.78 7.44
CA GLY A 105 0.77 -18.55 8.14
C GLY A 105 1.40 -17.18 7.89
N ALA A 106 0.70 -16.23 7.27
CA ALA A 106 1.19 -14.87 7.10
C ALA A 106 1.35 -14.20 8.49
N ARG A 107 2.49 -13.57 8.72
CA ARG A 107 2.82 -12.83 9.95
C ARG A 107 2.98 -11.33 9.71
N ALA A 108 3.04 -10.92 8.46
CA ALA A 108 3.04 -9.53 8.04
C ALA A 108 2.08 -9.41 6.84
N ILE A 109 1.19 -8.44 6.89
CA ILE A 109 0.20 -8.18 5.83
C ILE A 109 0.21 -6.69 5.53
N GLN A 110 0.34 -6.35 4.25
CA GLN A 110 0.34 -4.98 3.78
C GLN A 110 -0.97 -4.68 3.05
N VAL A 111 -1.59 -3.58 3.43
CA VAL A 111 -2.83 -3.05 2.83
C VAL A 111 -2.53 -1.65 2.29
N ASP A 112 -2.39 -1.53 0.98
CA ASP A 112 -1.91 -0.32 0.32
C ASP A 112 -3.04 0.67 0.07
N GLU A 113 -2.85 1.93 0.48
CA GLU A 113 -3.81 3.02 0.27
C GLU A 113 -3.22 4.21 -0.50
N PRO A 114 -2.65 4.00 -1.71
CA PRO A 114 -2.07 5.09 -2.49
C PRO A 114 -3.09 6.18 -2.87
N ALA A 115 -4.37 5.85 -2.99
CA ALA A 115 -5.41 6.81 -3.35
C ALA A 115 -6.08 7.50 -2.15
N LEU A 116 -5.55 7.33 -0.93
CA LEU A 116 -6.14 7.96 0.27
C LEU A 116 -6.16 9.50 0.13
N ARG A 117 -5.03 10.11 -0.19
CA ARG A 117 -4.92 11.55 -0.39
C ARG A 117 -5.57 12.02 -1.68
N GLU A 118 -5.42 11.26 -2.75
CA GLU A 118 -6.02 11.54 -4.05
C GLU A 118 -7.55 11.64 -3.99
N GLY A 119 -8.19 10.88 -3.10
CA GLY A 119 -9.63 10.87 -2.90
C GLY A 119 -10.18 12.05 -2.09
N LEU A 120 -9.34 12.96 -1.61
CA LEU A 120 -9.77 14.14 -0.87
C LEU A 120 -10.76 14.99 -1.68
N PRO A 121 -11.87 15.45 -1.08
CA PRO A 121 -12.76 16.41 -1.71
C PRO A 121 -12.01 17.69 -2.09
N LEU A 122 -12.43 18.33 -3.18
CA LEU A 122 -11.87 19.63 -3.60
C LEU A 122 -12.01 20.73 -2.54
N LYS A 123 -13.04 20.65 -1.68
CA LYS A 123 -13.29 21.59 -0.61
C LYS A 123 -12.70 21.10 0.70
N PRO A 124 -11.74 21.82 1.31
CA PRO A 124 -11.10 21.41 2.56
C PRO A 124 -12.06 21.20 3.74
N ASP A 125 -13.17 21.94 3.78
CA ASP A 125 -14.22 21.79 4.80
C ASP A 125 -14.91 20.40 4.80
N ARG A 126 -14.67 19.59 3.75
CA ARG A 126 -15.19 18.23 3.62
C ARG A 126 -14.15 17.15 3.88
N TRP A 127 -12.90 17.54 4.15
CA TRP A 127 -11.80 16.58 4.35
C TRP A 127 -12.01 15.69 5.57
N ASP A 128 -12.43 16.29 6.69
CA ASP A 128 -12.64 15.54 7.93
C ASP A 128 -13.70 14.43 7.78
N ALA A 129 -14.79 14.73 7.09
CA ALA A 129 -15.83 13.76 6.83
C ALA A 129 -15.33 12.62 5.93
N TYR A 130 -14.55 12.92 4.90
CA TYR A 130 -13.92 11.93 4.02
C TYR A 130 -12.89 11.09 4.78
N LEU A 131 -11.94 11.74 5.46
CA LEU A 131 -10.85 11.07 6.17
C LEU A 131 -11.38 10.20 7.31
N THR A 132 -12.46 10.57 7.95
CA THR A 132 -13.09 9.77 8.99
C THR A 132 -13.52 8.42 8.45
N TRP A 133 -14.38 8.38 7.43
CA TRP A 133 -14.84 7.09 6.91
C TRP A 133 -13.74 6.31 6.16
N ALA A 134 -12.76 7.01 5.57
CA ALA A 134 -11.64 6.36 4.90
C ALA A 134 -10.73 5.63 5.90
N VAL A 135 -10.41 6.26 7.03
CA VAL A 135 -9.70 5.63 8.15
C VAL A 135 -10.51 4.47 8.73
N ASP A 136 -11.81 4.66 8.93
CA ASP A 136 -12.69 3.61 9.45
C ASP A 136 -12.73 2.40 8.51
N ALA A 137 -12.75 2.60 7.19
CA ALA A 137 -12.70 1.52 6.21
C ALA A 137 -11.39 0.73 6.29
N PHE A 138 -10.24 1.41 6.40
CA PHE A 138 -8.95 0.74 6.60
C PHE A 138 -8.95 -0.05 7.91
N ARG A 139 -9.35 0.56 9.02
CA ARG A 139 -9.40 -0.09 10.34
C ARG A 139 -10.38 -1.27 10.37
N LEU A 140 -11.49 -1.18 9.65
CA LEU A 140 -12.42 -2.30 9.48
C LEU A 140 -11.76 -3.47 8.74
N THR A 141 -10.91 -3.18 7.74
CA THR A 141 -10.15 -4.19 7.02
C THR A 141 -9.19 -4.94 7.93
N VAL A 142 -8.43 -4.22 8.77
CA VAL A 142 -7.35 -4.81 9.58
C VAL A 142 -7.76 -5.13 11.02
N GLY A 143 -8.89 -4.64 11.49
CA GLY A 143 -9.29 -4.69 12.90
C GLY A 143 -9.59 -6.09 13.46
N HIS A 144 -9.55 -7.14 12.63
CA HIS A 144 -9.69 -8.53 13.05
C HIS A 144 -8.37 -9.30 13.01
N ALA A 145 -7.29 -8.66 12.56
CA ALA A 145 -5.97 -9.26 12.53
C ALA A 145 -5.51 -9.60 13.96
N ALA A 146 -4.85 -10.74 14.10
CA ALA A 146 -4.32 -11.18 15.38
C ALA A 146 -3.22 -10.19 15.87
N PRO A 147 -3.08 -9.97 17.18
CA PRO A 147 -2.08 -9.04 17.72
C PRO A 147 -0.62 -9.34 17.33
N GLN A 148 -0.35 -10.56 16.84
CA GLN A 148 0.97 -10.99 16.38
C GLN A 148 1.21 -10.72 14.90
N THR A 149 0.17 -10.35 14.16
CA THR A 149 0.26 -10.04 12.74
C THR A 149 0.63 -8.57 12.56
N GLN A 150 1.78 -8.32 11.98
CA GLN A 150 2.23 -6.97 11.70
C GLN A 150 1.49 -6.40 10.47
N ILE A 151 0.84 -5.27 10.66
CA ILE A 151 0.09 -4.58 9.61
C ILE A 151 0.94 -3.47 9.01
N HIS A 152 1.15 -3.57 7.71
CA HIS A 152 1.82 -2.55 6.92
C HIS A 152 0.82 -1.79 6.05
N THR A 153 1.15 -0.56 5.71
CA THR A 153 0.51 0.19 4.63
C THR A 153 1.55 0.81 3.72
N HIS A 154 1.15 1.20 2.53
CA HIS A 154 2.01 1.90 1.57
C HIS A 154 1.27 3.08 0.97
N MET A 155 1.98 4.19 0.85
CA MET A 155 1.51 5.37 0.14
C MET A 155 2.54 5.78 -0.91
N CYS A 156 2.11 5.80 -2.16
CA CYS A 156 2.86 6.41 -3.25
C CYS A 156 2.73 7.93 -3.16
N TYR A 157 3.65 8.65 -3.81
CA TYR A 157 3.65 10.12 -3.90
C TYR A 157 3.68 10.80 -2.53
N SER A 158 4.86 11.18 -2.11
CA SER A 158 5.23 11.58 -0.74
C SER A 158 4.76 12.96 -0.25
N GLU A 159 3.67 13.52 -0.81
CA GLU A 159 3.13 14.82 -0.38
C GLU A 159 1.83 14.64 0.40
N PHE A 160 1.89 14.06 1.60
CA PHE A 160 0.71 13.86 2.44
C PHE A 160 0.83 14.46 3.86
N GLN A 161 1.70 15.47 4.02
CA GLN A 161 1.89 16.16 5.30
C GLN A 161 0.58 16.74 5.86
N ASP A 162 -0.31 17.17 4.96
CA ASP A 162 -1.60 17.75 5.29
C ASP A 162 -2.61 16.76 5.91
N ILE A 163 -2.38 15.46 5.76
CA ILE A 163 -3.23 14.40 6.30
C ILE A 163 -2.53 13.46 7.29
N LEU A 164 -1.34 13.83 7.79
CA LEU A 164 -0.60 13.00 8.77
C LEU A 164 -1.44 12.56 9.98
N PRO A 165 -2.31 13.39 10.58
CA PRO A 165 -3.19 12.92 11.65
C PRO A 165 -4.16 11.82 11.23
N ALA A 166 -4.60 11.80 9.98
CA ALA A 166 -5.45 10.73 9.46
C ALA A 166 -4.64 9.46 9.19
N ILE A 167 -3.42 9.60 8.68
CA ILE A 167 -2.49 8.47 8.48
C ILE A 167 -2.14 7.80 9.80
N ASP A 168 -1.87 8.59 10.84
CA ASP A 168 -1.62 8.06 12.18
C ASP A 168 -2.83 7.27 12.71
N ARG A 169 -4.06 7.72 12.45
CA ARG A 169 -5.30 7.03 12.83
C ARG A 169 -5.56 5.73 12.06
N LEU A 170 -4.89 5.47 10.92
CA LEU A 170 -4.97 4.15 10.27
C LEU A 170 -4.50 3.04 11.22
N ASP A 171 -3.59 3.36 12.13
CA ASP A 171 -3.08 2.45 13.15
C ASP A 171 -2.32 1.24 12.56
N ALA A 172 -1.67 1.44 11.41
CA ALA A 172 -0.76 0.45 10.84
C ALA A 172 0.58 0.48 11.58
N ASP A 173 1.18 -0.69 11.81
CA ASP A 173 2.47 -0.80 12.51
C ASP A 173 3.60 -0.16 11.69
N VAL A 174 3.56 -0.29 10.38
CA VAL A 174 4.59 0.22 9.46
C VAL A 174 3.95 0.94 8.29
N ILE A 175 4.45 2.13 7.96
CA ILE A 175 4.14 2.82 6.70
C ILE A 175 5.36 2.84 5.78
N SER A 176 5.24 2.36 4.54
CA SER A 176 6.25 2.56 3.51
C SER A 176 5.86 3.71 2.58
N ILE A 177 6.86 4.49 2.18
CA ILE A 177 6.68 5.71 1.38
C ILE A 177 7.75 5.79 0.29
N GLU A 178 7.45 6.45 -0.83
CA GLU A 178 8.46 6.79 -1.83
C GLU A 178 9.39 7.88 -1.28
N ASN A 179 10.71 7.69 -1.36
CA ASN A 179 11.70 8.66 -0.89
C ASN A 179 13.03 8.63 -1.66
N ALA A 180 13.24 7.70 -2.59
CA ALA A 180 14.55 7.58 -3.25
C ALA A 180 14.94 8.82 -4.03
N ARG A 181 13.98 9.51 -4.66
CA ARG A 181 14.19 10.74 -5.45
C ARG A 181 13.87 12.04 -4.70
N SER A 182 13.08 11.98 -3.64
CA SER A 182 12.70 13.17 -2.88
C SER A 182 13.82 13.56 -1.90
N GLY A 183 13.83 14.81 -1.48
CA GLY A 183 14.52 15.23 -0.26
C GLY A 183 13.80 14.64 0.96
N ASP A 184 14.33 14.90 2.14
CA ASP A 184 13.81 14.31 3.38
C ASP A 184 12.64 15.12 3.99
N GLU A 185 11.88 15.87 3.14
CA GLU A 185 10.77 16.71 3.59
C GLU A 185 9.71 15.92 4.35
N MET A 186 9.36 14.72 3.82
CA MET A 186 8.39 13.86 4.47
C MET A 186 8.92 13.29 5.79
N LEU A 187 10.18 12.92 5.85
CA LEU A 187 10.80 12.40 7.07
C LEU A 187 10.87 13.49 8.17
N ARG A 188 11.17 14.72 7.78
CA ARG A 188 11.09 15.88 8.69
C ARG A 188 9.67 16.10 9.19
N ALA A 189 8.68 16.05 8.30
CA ALA A 189 7.28 16.20 8.69
C ALA A 189 6.82 15.10 9.66
N LEU A 190 7.23 13.85 9.43
CA LEU A 190 6.96 12.74 10.35
C LEU A 190 7.64 12.94 11.70
N ALA A 191 8.89 13.39 11.71
CA ALA A 191 9.64 13.68 12.94
C ALA A 191 9.03 14.85 13.72
N GLU A 192 8.67 15.94 13.04
CA GLU A 192 8.00 17.12 13.64
C GLU A 192 6.61 16.78 14.20
N TYR A 193 5.88 15.91 13.49
CA TYR A 193 4.60 15.39 13.99
C TYR A 193 4.77 14.46 15.20
N GLY A 194 5.95 13.86 15.37
CA GLY A 194 6.20 12.85 16.39
C GLY A 194 5.56 11.50 16.04
N TYR A 195 5.60 11.10 14.75
CA TYR A 195 5.00 9.86 14.28
C TYR A 195 5.52 8.65 15.07
N PRO A 196 4.65 7.91 15.76
CA PRO A 196 5.11 6.95 16.77
C PRO A 196 5.46 5.56 16.22
N ARG A 197 5.10 5.28 14.95
CA ARG A 197 5.21 3.96 14.34
C ARG A 197 6.41 3.84 13.42
N GLU A 198 6.63 2.66 12.88
CA GLU A 198 7.74 2.37 11.98
C GLU A 198 7.50 2.92 10.58
N VAL A 199 8.57 3.29 9.90
CA VAL A 199 8.54 3.92 8.58
C VAL A 199 9.54 3.23 7.66
N GLY A 200 9.11 2.91 6.44
CA GLY A 200 9.95 2.39 5.37
C GLY A 200 10.12 3.43 4.26
N PRO A 201 11.06 4.39 4.40
CA PRO A 201 11.36 5.30 3.30
C PRO A 201 12.12 4.56 2.21
N GLY A 202 11.66 4.68 0.95
CA GLY A 202 12.27 4.01 -0.18
C GLY A 202 13.70 4.48 -0.44
N VAL A 203 14.57 3.51 -0.75
CA VAL A 203 15.99 3.75 -1.10
C VAL A 203 16.32 3.37 -2.55
N TYR A 204 15.33 2.84 -3.28
CA TYR A 204 15.47 2.44 -4.68
C TYR A 204 14.29 2.99 -5.50
N ASP A 205 14.63 3.91 -6.42
CA ASP A 205 13.67 4.44 -7.40
C ASP A 205 13.34 3.37 -8.46
N ILE A 206 12.17 2.78 -8.35
CA ILE A 206 11.71 1.72 -9.28
C ILE A 206 11.33 2.26 -10.66
N HIS A 207 11.26 3.58 -10.85
CA HIS A 207 10.96 4.20 -12.13
C HIS A 207 12.23 4.45 -12.96
N SER A 208 13.41 4.34 -12.35
CA SER A 208 14.72 4.45 -12.99
C SER A 208 15.30 3.06 -13.32
N PRO A 209 15.91 2.85 -14.49
CA PRO A 209 16.66 1.63 -14.79
C PRO A 209 18.01 1.57 -14.06
N VAL A 210 18.40 2.63 -13.35
CA VAL A 210 19.68 2.70 -12.65
C VAL A 210 19.63 1.86 -11.39
N VAL A 211 20.53 0.90 -11.28
CA VAL A 211 20.75 0.11 -10.07
C VAL A 211 21.45 0.98 -9.03
N PRO A 212 20.85 1.26 -7.87
CA PRO A 212 21.50 2.09 -6.84
C PRO A 212 22.73 1.39 -6.29
N THR A 213 23.80 2.15 -6.06
CA THR A 213 25.02 1.63 -5.43
C THR A 213 24.84 1.47 -3.92
N VAL A 214 25.64 0.61 -3.30
CA VAL A 214 25.70 0.45 -1.83
C VAL A 214 25.95 1.81 -1.16
N ALA A 215 26.90 2.60 -1.67
CA ALA A 215 27.24 3.93 -1.13
C ALA A 215 26.05 4.90 -1.20
N PHE A 216 25.27 4.88 -2.30
CA PHE A 216 24.07 5.71 -2.43
C PHE A 216 23.01 5.32 -1.38
N ILE A 217 22.74 4.03 -1.23
CA ILE A 217 21.77 3.54 -0.25
C ILE A 217 22.22 3.85 1.17
N ALA A 218 23.49 3.60 1.50
CA ALA A 218 24.05 3.92 2.82
C ALA A 218 23.96 5.43 3.14
N GLY A 219 24.21 6.30 2.13
CA GLY A 219 24.00 7.74 2.26
C GLY A 219 22.57 8.13 2.58
N LYS A 220 21.58 7.49 1.92
CA LYS A 220 20.15 7.68 2.24
C LYS A 220 19.84 7.22 3.67
N LEU A 221 20.29 6.05 4.07
CA LEU A 221 20.07 5.54 5.43
C LEU A 221 20.71 6.45 6.49
N ALA A 222 21.91 6.96 6.24
CA ALA A 222 22.56 7.92 7.12
C ALA A 222 21.77 9.25 7.24
N SER A 223 21.06 9.66 6.19
CA SER A 223 20.13 10.79 6.27
C SER A 223 18.88 10.46 7.08
N PHE A 224 18.30 9.27 6.90
CA PHE A 224 17.06 8.87 7.59
C PHE A 224 17.22 8.85 9.10
N VAL A 225 18.34 8.37 9.61
CA VAL A 225 18.63 8.33 11.06
C VAL A 225 18.84 9.72 11.69
N GLN A 226 18.90 10.78 10.90
CA GLN A 226 18.88 12.15 11.42
C GLN A 226 17.48 12.62 11.79
N HIS A 227 16.44 11.96 11.27
CA HIS A 227 15.04 12.32 11.45
C HIS A 227 14.26 11.28 12.27
N LEU A 228 14.58 10.00 12.09
CA LEU A 228 13.90 8.87 12.71
C LEU A 228 14.89 8.03 13.53
N LYS A 229 14.39 7.34 14.53
CA LYS A 229 15.22 6.39 15.29
C LYS A 229 15.54 5.18 14.40
N PRO A 230 16.76 4.60 14.49
CA PRO A 230 17.11 3.42 13.71
C PRO A 230 16.09 2.28 13.80
N GLU A 231 15.52 2.07 14.99
CA GLU A 231 14.54 1.00 15.28
C GLU A 231 13.18 1.24 14.59
N GLN A 232 12.92 2.45 14.13
CA GLN A 232 11.71 2.79 13.38
C GLN A 232 11.88 2.62 11.86
N ILE A 233 13.11 2.36 11.36
CA ILE A 233 13.41 2.41 9.93
C ILE A 233 13.36 1.03 9.31
N TRP A 234 12.52 0.87 8.29
CA TRP A 234 12.54 -0.25 7.37
C TRP A 234 13.27 0.13 6.09
N VAL A 235 13.97 -0.82 5.48
CA VAL A 235 14.68 -0.60 4.21
C VAL A 235 13.92 -1.30 3.10
N ASN A 236 13.39 -0.52 2.17
CA ASN A 236 12.57 -1.01 1.07
C ASN A 236 12.79 -0.19 -0.21
N PRO A 237 12.42 -0.71 -1.40
CA PRO A 237 12.25 0.09 -2.60
C PRO A 237 11.12 1.10 -2.44
N ASP A 238 11.08 2.12 -3.30
CA ASP A 238 9.99 3.10 -3.33
C ASP A 238 8.60 2.44 -3.53
N CYS A 239 8.53 1.46 -4.40
CA CYS A 239 7.29 0.76 -4.72
C CYS A 239 7.57 -0.66 -5.27
N GLY A 240 6.53 -1.33 -5.79
CA GLY A 240 6.65 -2.67 -6.37
C GLY A 240 7.56 -2.76 -7.60
N LEU A 241 8.35 -3.81 -7.68
CA LEU A 241 9.45 -3.97 -8.65
C LEU A 241 9.01 -4.49 -10.03
N LYS A 242 7.72 -4.71 -10.29
CA LYS A 242 7.23 -5.37 -11.51
C LYS A 242 7.57 -4.66 -12.83
N THR A 243 7.97 -3.39 -12.77
CA THR A 243 8.38 -2.61 -13.95
C THR A 243 9.85 -2.72 -14.26
N ARG A 244 10.62 -3.43 -13.43
CA ARG A 244 12.07 -3.63 -13.58
C ARG A 244 12.39 -5.02 -14.08
N ALA A 245 13.49 -5.14 -14.83
CA ALA A 245 14.00 -6.41 -15.30
C ALA A 245 14.80 -7.13 -14.19
N TRP A 246 14.96 -8.45 -14.30
CA TRP A 246 15.67 -9.23 -13.27
C TRP A 246 17.15 -8.86 -13.12
N ASP A 247 17.80 -8.43 -14.19
CA ASP A 247 19.19 -7.93 -14.21
C ASP A 247 19.33 -6.57 -13.52
N GLU A 248 18.27 -5.82 -13.31
CA GLU A 248 18.21 -4.61 -12.51
C GLU A 248 17.81 -4.93 -11.05
N VAL A 249 16.78 -5.75 -10.85
CA VAL A 249 16.20 -6.05 -9.53
C VAL A 249 17.19 -6.80 -8.64
N ILE A 250 17.82 -7.86 -9.16
CA ILE A 250 18.71 -8.71 -8.35
C ILE A 250 19.88 -7.92 -7.76
N PRO A 251 20.66 -7.15 -8.56
CA PRO A 251 21.77 -6.36 -7.99
C PRO A 251 21.25 -5.22 -7.09
N ALA A 252 20.11 -4.58 -7.39
CA ALA A 252 19.54 -3.55 -6.53
C ALA A 252 19.21 -4.09 -5.13
N LEU A 253 18.54 -5.23 -5.04
CA LEU A 253 18.22 -5.87 -3.76
C LEU A 253 19.47 -6.36 -3.02
N ARG A 254 20.49 -6.85 -3.73
CA ARG A 254 21.79 -7.22 -3.11
C ARG A 254 22.46 -6.00 -2.51
N ASN A 255 22.52 -4.88 -3.24
CA ASN A 255 23.11 -3.63 -2.75
C ASN A 255 22.34 -3.08 -1.55
N MET A 256 21.00 -3.24 -1.52
CA MET A 256 20.20 -2.89 -0.34
C MET A 256 20.59 -3.72 0.88
N MET A 257 20.74 -5.04 0.71
CA MET A 257 21.14 -5.93 1.81
C MET A 257 22.56 -5.68 2.29
N GLU A 258 23.48 -5.29 1.41
CA GLU A 258 24.85 -4.94 1.77
C GLU A 258 24.93 -3.60 2.50
N ALA A 259 24.12 -2.62 2.11
CA ALA A 259 24.11 -1.28 2.73
C ALA A 259 23.59 -1.26 4.17
N VAL A 260 22.88 -2.30 4.63
CA VAL A 260 22.35 -2.41 6.01
C VAL A 260 23.24 -3.24 6.93
N GLN A 261 24.34 -3.77 6.44
CA GLN A 261 25.36 -4.50 7.22
C GLN A 261 26.42 -3.56 7.78
#